data_df224a09f48e28c1987e03e60d58f1e1
#
_entry.id   df224a09f48e28c1987e03e60d58f1e1
#
_cell.length_a   1.000
_cell.length_b   1.000
_cell.length_c   1.000
_cell.angle_alpha   90.00
_cell.angle_beta   90.00
_cell.angle_gamma   90.00
#
_symmetry.space_group_name_H-M   'P 1'
#
loop_
_entity.id
_entity.type
_entity.pdbx_description
1 polymer ?
#
loop_
_entity_poly.entity_id
_entity_poly.type
_entity_poly.pdbx_seq_one_letter_code
_entity_poly.pdbx_strand_id
1 'polypeptide(L)'
;MLNSHGNGSNGTYYTIKNGSEVLFDGSGTWGISAWRIDMSNQSSLTATNNGYSGIWTRVLNVDKTCKLDVEGNGVKPLSAATSGGIVFQGNGTYKSMIEKGADVTIMNNAGSGIYTKQAACDLTIGSATIINNGTGIQNEKKIGAEYGGGIYNIGTMRLGSSVILYNNHAGNGADDIYNGENATLKFGDTSKEWILDDCNHAIDGWYDDTEGSRWNADGGESEHHIVLVNSGSKTGMLQIKAAHGLDADDKESRPDIDKKADGEDEIKGVKPGDNISFTLESHLPARLAGFVVRSDSNAERLYIPEKFSERMIFHDEMSKNLEFDKATLKVTVGNDGSVLPEEYYKVETGKGNETFRVSIALIAAFNDGYITYDELKNAEPIIVSYDAAVSDKAIDGDKVENRAWVNDSEKDIVDGPVIDPDVPSTGGIGTKAFTAAGIALMGAAAGAVIVTGKKKKKEQ
;
A
#
# COMPACT_ATOMS: atom_id res chain seq x y z
N MET A 1 -33.75 -18.73 7.72
CA MET A 1 -33.55 -18.69 6.26
C MET A 1 -34.86 -18.24 5.62
N LEU A 2 -34.95 -16.97 5.26
CA LEU A 2 -36.12 -16.41 4.58
C LEU A 2 -35.78 -16.23 3.10
N ASN A 3 -35.98 -17.30 2.31
CA ASN A 3 -35.87 -17.24 0.85
C ASN A 3 -37.27 -17.15 0.24
N SER A 4 -37.61 -16.03 -0.34
CA SER A 4 -38.76 -15.97 -1.22
C SER A 4 -38.30 -15.60 -2.64
N HIS A 5 -38.33 -16.55 -3.55
CA HIS A 5 -38.30 -16.32 -4.97
C HIS A 5 -39.68 -15.86 -5.45
N GLY A 6 -39.86 -14.58 -5.58
CA GLY A 6 -41.04 -14.00 -6.21
C GLY A 6 -40.71 -13.51 -7.61
N ASN A 7 -41.03 -14.28 -8.62
CA ASN A 7 -41.12 -13.77 -10.00
C ASN A 7 -42.49 -13.06 -10.14
N GLY A 8 -42.46 -11.74 -10.10
CA GLY A 8 -43.69 -10.97 -10.36
C GLY A 8 -43.71 -9.61 -9.68
N SER A 9 -44.64 -8.77 -10.03
CA SER A 9 -44.89 -7.42 -9.53
C SER A 9 -45.13 -7.27 -8.02
N ASN A 10 -45.17 -8.38 -7.29
CA ASN A 10 -45.30 -8.46 -5.83
C ASN A 10 -44.05 -9.05 -5.21
N GLY A 11 -42.97 -8.26 -5.18
CA GLY A 11 -41.70 -8.67 -4.54
C GLY A 11 -41.80 -8.71 -3.02
N THR A 12 -40.86 -9.40 -2.37
CA THR A 12 -40.75 -9.45 -0.91
C THR A 12 -40.28 -8.13 -0.35
N TYR A 13 -40.99 -7.64 0.64
CA TYR A 13 -40.69 -6.41 1.39
C TYR A 13 -40.24 -6.78 2.80
N TYR A 14 -39.11 -6.23 3.24
CA TYR A 14 -38.67 -6.35 4.62
C TYR A 14 -38.65 -4.97 5.27
N THR A 15 -39.26 -4.88 6.44
CA THR A 15 -39.15 -3.71 7.31
C THR A 15 -38.47 -4.14 8.61
N ILE A 16 -37.29 -3.60 8.86
CA ILE A 16 -36.49 -3.85 10.06
C ILE A 16 -36.53 -2.57 10.89
N LYS A 17 -37.06 -2.62 12.11
CA LYS A 17 -37.32 -1.42 12.90
C LYS A 17 -37.34 -1.68 14.41
N ASN A 18 -37.34 -0.59 15.18
CA ASN A 18 -37.50 -0.63 16.64
C ASN A 18 -36.49 -1.48 17.37
N GLY A 19 -35.20 -1.27 17.06
CA GLY A 19 -34.08 -1.99 17.68
C GLY A 19 -33.99 -3.46 17.29
N SER A 20 -34.69 -3.90 16.22
CA SER A 20 -34.58 -5.28 15.73
C SER A 20 -33.18 -5.54 15.17
N GLU A 21 -32.59 -6.67 15.52
CA GLU A 21 -31.35 -7.17 15.01
C GLU A 21 -31.61 -8.36 14.07
N VAL A 22 -31.08 -8.29 12.85
CA VAL A 22 -31.26 -9.33 11.83
C VAL A 22 -29.91 -9.78 11.32
N LEU A 23 -29.66 -11.09 11.34
CA LEU A 23 -28.44 -11.71 10.87
C LEU A 23 -28.73 -12.70 9.76
N PHE A 24 -27.99 -12.57 8.65
CA PHE A 24 -27.91 -13.54 7.56
C PHE A 24 -26.45 -13.99 7.41
N ASP A 25 -26.13 -15.14 7.96
CA ASP A 25 -24.77 -15.66 7.98
C ASP A 25 -24.71 -17.05 7.32
N GLY A 26 -23.68 -17.27 6.51
CA GLY A 26 -23.34 -18.58 5.95
C GLY A 26 -24.36 -19.17 4.97
N SER A 27 -25.22 -18.36 4.35
CA SER A 27 -26.13 -18.85 3.31
C SER A 27 -25.35 -19.37 2.10
N GLY A 28 -25.77 -20.52 1.55
CA GLY A 28 -25.15 -21.05 0.33
C GLY A 28 -25.37 -20.21 -0.93
N THR A 29 -26.22 -19.16 -0.84
CA THR A 29 -26.57 -18.23 -1.94
C THR A 29 -26.51 -16.80 -1.42
N TRP A 30 -27.53 -15.97 -1.67
CA TRP A 30 -27.62 -14.63 -1.11
C TRP A 30 -27.91 -14.67 0.39
N GLY A 31 -27.40 -13.75 1.16
CA GLY A 31 -27.80 -13.55 2.54
C GLY A 31 -29.27 -13.17 2.61
N ILE A 32 -29.64 -12.08 1.93
CA ILE A 32 -31.03 -11.66 1.76
C ILE A 32 -31.30 -11.30 0.29
N SER A 33 -32.44 -11.78 -0.22
CA SER A 33 -32.94 -11.39 -1.54
C SER A 33 -34.34 -10.78 -1.36
N ALA A 34 -34.49 -9.50 -1.72
CA ALA A 34 -35.71 -8.75 -1.50
C ALA A 34 -36.01 -7.80 -2.66
N TRP A 35 -37.27 -7.42 -2.82
CA TRP A 35 -37.66 -6.32 -3.66
C TRP A 35 -37.28 -4.98 -2.99
N ARG A 36 -37.58 -4.88 -1.66
CA ARG A 36 -37.29 -3.69 -0.87
C ARG A 36 -36.93 -4.05 0.57
N ILE A 37 -35.97 -3.32 1.11
CA ILE A 37 -35.58 -3.38 2.51
C ILE A 37 -35.64 -1.95 3.07
N ASP A 38 -36.41 -1.75 4.12
CA ASP A 38 -36.50 -0.49 4.86
C ASP A 38 -36.00 -0.72 6.30
N MET A 39 -34.97 0.02 6.72
CA MET A 39 -34.41 -0.02 8.07
C MET A 39 -34.66 1.31 8.78
N SER A 40 -35.15 1.27 10.03
CA SER A 40 -35.44 2.46 10.82
C SER A 40 -35.36 2.21 12.32
N ASN A 41 -35.26 3.30 13.07
CA ASN A 41 -35.36 3.30 14.53
C ASN A 41 -34.39 2.33 15.21
N GLN A 42 -33.08 2.58 15.06
CA GLN A 42 -32.01 1.87 15.75
C GLN A 42 -31.97 0.36 15.46
N SER A 43 -32.41 -0.06 14.30
CA SER A 43 -32.31 -1.46 13.88
C SER A 43 -30.98 -1.77 13.24
N SER A 44 -30.63 -3.06 13.23
CA SER A 44 -29.43 -3.56 12.57
C SER A 44 -29.71 -4.70 11.60
N LEU A 45 -28.92 -4.75 10.53
CA LEU A 45 -28.87 -5.84 9.57
C LEU A 45 -27.43 -6.21 9.32
N THR A 46 -27.11 -7.47 9.56
CA THR A 46 -25.79 -8.05 9.26
C THR A 46 -25.95 -9.16 8.22
N ALA A 47 -25.15 -9.09 7.14
CA ALA A 47 -25.11 -10.10 6.10
C ALA A 47 -23.66 -10.54 5.86
N THR A 48 -23.31 -11.73 6.32
CA THR A 48 -21.92 -12.20 6.37
C THR A 48 -21.74 -13.58 5.80
N ASN A 49 -20.56 -13.85 5.22
CA ASN A 49 -20.11 -15.16 4.78
C ASN A 49 -21.09 -15.90 3.83
N ASN A 50 -21.86 -15.17 3.05
CA ASN A 50 -22.84 -15.76 2.15
C ASN A 50 -22.19 -16.18 0.82
N GLY A 51 -22.71 -17.23 0.21
CA GLY A 51 -22.13 -17.82 -1.00
C GLY A 51 -22.11 -16.87 -2.19
N TYR A 52 -23.12 -16.02 -2.33
CA TYR A 52 -23.19 -14.95 -3.32
C TYR A 52 -23.13 -13.59 -2.64
N SER A 53 -23.93 -12.60 -3.08
CA SER A 53 -23.97 -11.31 -2.44
C SER A 53 -24.60 -11.38 -1.03
N GLY A 54 -24.14 -10.51 -0.14
CA GLY A 54 -24.79 -10.33 1.16
C GLY A 54 -26.23 -9.86 0.99
N ILE A 55 -26.45 -8.85 0.17
CA ILE A 55 -27.78 -8.28 -0.11
C ILE A 55 -28.02 -8.21 -1.62
N TRP A 56 -29.17 -8.74 -2.05
CA TRP A 56 -29.66 -8.64 -3.41
C TRP A 56 -31.04 -7.96 -3.39
N THR A 57 -31.12 -6.71 -3.86
CA THR A 57 -32.35 -5.92 -3.71
C THR A 57 -32.59 -4.97 -4.88
N ARG A 58 -33.79 -4.41 -4.97
CA ARG A 58 -34.10 -3.28 -5.86
C ARG A 58 -34.09 -1.96 -5.13
N VAL A 59 -34.49 -1.97 -3.86
CA VAL A 59 -34.54 -0.78 -3.01
C VAL A 59 -34.01 -1.10 -1.64
N LEU A 60 -33.12 -0.26 -1.16
CA LEU A 60 -32.59 -0.31 0.20
C LEU A 60 -32.65 1.09 0.80
N ASN A 61 -33.36 1.21 1.90
CA ASN A 61 -33.39 2.43 2.69
C ASN A 61 -32.88 2.17 4.10
N VAL A 62 -31.88 2.94 4.49
CA VAL A 62 -31.21 2.84 5.80
C VAL A 62 -31.30 4.22 6.46
N ASP A 63 -32.09 4.32 7.51
CA ASP A 63 -32.21 5.51 8.35
C ASP A 63 -30.87 5.78 9.08
N LYS A 64 -30.60 7.04 9.36
CA LYS A 64 -29.38 7.51 10.03
C LYS A 64 -29.09 6.90 11.42
N THR A 65 -30.09 6.27 12.04
CA THR A 65 -29.94 5.63 13.36
C THR A 65 -29.66 4.13 13.28
N CYS A 66 -29.63 3.58 12.06
CA CYS A 66 -29.50 2.15 11.82
C CYS A 66 -28.04 1.75 11.54
N LYS A 67 -27.77 0.47 11.79
CA LYS A 67 -26.50 -0.19 11.48
C LYS A 67 -26.69 -1.22 10.37
N LEU A 68 -25.79 -1.21 9.38
CA LEU A 68 -25.76 -2.18 8.29
C LEU A 68 -24.33 -2.70 8.09
N ASP A 69 -24.12 -3.98 8.35
CA ASP A 69 -22.85 -4.66 8.13
C ASP A 69 -22.98 -5.69 7.00
N VAL A 70 -22.15 -5.56 5.98
CA VAL A 70 -22.12 -6.48 4.83
C VAL A 70 -20.70 -6.92 4.59
N GLU A 71 -20.33 -8.10 5.06
CA GLU A 71 -18.95 -8.53 5.14
C GLU A 71 -18.71 -9.96 4.66
N GLY A 72 -17.57 -10.21 3.98
CA GLY A 72 -17.09 -11.55 3.66
C GLY A 72 -18.02 -12.36 2.73
N ASN A 73 -18.82 -11.68 1.91
CA ASN A 73 -19.74 -12.37 1.00
C ASN A 73 -19.09 -12.68 -0.35
N GLY A 74 -19.70 -13.61 -1.12
CA GLY A 74 -19.22 -14.02 -2.42
C GLY A 74 -18.25 -15.19 -2.35
N VAL A 75 -18.32 -16.01 -1.30
CA VAL A 75 -17.42 -17.18 -1.09
C VAL A 75 -17.62 -18.31 -2.09
N LYS A 76 -18.72 -18.28 -2.88
CA LYS A 76 -19.00 -19.24 -3.96
C LYS A 76 -19.14 -18.49 -5.29
N PRO A 77 -18.19 -18.62 -6.20
CA PRO A 77 -18.23 -17.82 -7.43
C PRO A 77 -19.28 -18.33 -8.40
N LEU A 78 -20.23 -17.46 -8.74
CA LEU A 78 -21.06 -17.61 -9.95
C LEU A 78 -20.61 -16.64 -11.05
N SER A 79 -20.36 -15.39 -10.67
CA SER A 79 -19.83 -14.32 -11.52
C SER A 79 -19.50 -13.13 -10.65
N ALA A 80 -18.61 -12.25 -11.10
CA ALA A 80 -18.28 -10.99 -10.43
C ALA A 80 -19.54 -10.15 -10.09
N ALA A 81 -20.53 -10.16 -10.96
CA ALA A 81 -21.82 -9.44 -10.78
C ALA A 81 -22.73 -9.98 -9.67
N THR A 82 -22.43 -11.17 -9.12
CA THR A 82 -23.28 -11.82 -8.11
C THR A 82 -22.56 -12.05 -6.79
N SER A 83 -21.29 -11.71 -6.71
CA SER A 83 -20.41 -12.04 -5.58
C SER A 83 -20.09 -10.85 -4.68
N GLY A 84 -20.77 -9.72 -4.87
CA GLY A 84 -20.50 -8.48 -4.16
C GLY A 84 -21.12 -8.39 -2.78
N GLY A 85 -20.90 -7.28 -2.11
CA GLY A 85 -21.58 -6.96 -0.86
C GLY A 85 -23.07 -6.72 -1.07
N ILE A 86 -23.42 -5.62 -1.76
CA ILE A 86 -24.80 -5.23 -2.06
C ILE A 86 -25.00 -5.10 -3.57
N VAL A 87 -25.96 -5.85 -4.12
CA VAL A 87 -26.33 -5.81 -5.53
C VAL A 87 -27.69 -5.16 -5.70
N PHE A 88 -27.75 -4.05 -6.46
CA PHE A 88 -28.97 -3.34 -6.81
C PHE A 88 -29.45 -3.75 -8.20
N GLN A 89 -30.67 -4.25 -8.29
CA GLN A 89 -31.26 -4.64 -9.58
C GLN A 89 -31.93 -3.48 -10.34
N GLY A 90 -32.23 -2.38 -9.68
CA GLY A 90 -32.87 -1.22 -10.27
C GLY A 90 -34.28 -1.50 -10.83
N ASN A 91 -35.12 -0.47 -10.92
CA ASN A 91 -36.41 -0.57 -11.58
C ASN A 91 -36.94 0.78 -12.15
N GLY A 92 -36.12 1.82 -12.10
CA GLY A 92 -36.43 3.14 -12.67
C GLY A 92 -37.43 4.00 -11.91
N THR A 93 -38.19 3.41 -11.01
CA THR A 93 -39.31 4.13 -10.31
C THR A 93 -38.94 4.46 -8.86
N TYR A 94 -38.11 3.66 -8.23
CA TYR A 94 -37.82 3.77 -6.80
C TYR A 94 -36.35 4.08 -6.57
N LYS A 95 -36.09 4.93 -5.59
CA LYS A 95 -34.75 5.34 -5.17
C LYS A 95 -34.35 4.60 -3.91
N SER A 96 -33.09 4.29 -3.81
CA SER A 96 -32.47 3.79 -2.59
C SER A 96 -31.77 4.93 -1.85
N MET A 97 -31.81 4.88 -0.53
CA MET A 97 -31.22 5.89 0.33
C MET A 97 -30.52 5.26 1.52
N ILE A 98 -29.25 5.51 1.65
CA ILE A 98 -28.51 5.38 2.91
C ILE A 98 -28.33 6.79 3.46
N GLU A 99 -28.94 7.08 4.58
CA GLU A 99 -28.92 8.44 5.14
C GLU A 99 -27.55 8.79 5.69
N LYS A 100 -27.22 10.08 5.68
CA LYS A 100 -26.03 10.59 6.36
C LYS A 100 -26.16 10.36 7.87
N GLY A 101 -25.12 9.74 8.46
CA GLY A 101 -25.08 9.36 9.87
C GLY A 101 -25.50 7.92 10.13
N ALA A 102 -25.95 7.16 9.13
CA ALA A 102 -26.09 5.72 9.25
C ALA A 102 -24.71 5.06 9.46
N ASP A 103 -24.67 4.05 10.33
CA ASP A 103 -23.47 3.23 10.55
C ASP A 103 -23.48 2.07 9.53
N VAL A 104 -22.76 2.25 8.42
CA VAL A 104 -22.75 1.29 7.32
C VAL A 104 -21.34 0.85 7.01
N THR A 105 -21.11 -0.46 7.09
CA THR A 105 -19.83 -1.10 6.74
C THR A 105 -20.06 -2.13 5.65
N ILE A 106 -19.30 -2.00 4.55
CA ILE A 106 -19.32 -2.93 3.41
C ILE A 106 -17.87 -3.31 3.13
N MET A 107 -17.46 -4.49 3.55
CA MET A 107 -16.05 -4.85 3.53
C MET A 107 -15.79 -6.33 3.24
N ASN A 108 -14.57 -6.61 2.76
CA ASN A 108 -14.08 -7.99 2.57
C ASN A 108 -14.98 -8.85 1.65
N ASN A 109 -15.78 -8.24 0.79
CA ASN A 109 -16.61 -8.99 -0.14
C ASN A 109 -15.81 -9.37 -1.39
N ALA A 110 -16.03 -10.58 -1.91
CA ALA A 110 -15.26 -11.11 -3.04
C ALA A 110 -15.44 -10.31 -4.33
N GLY A 111 -16.64 -9.84 -4.61
CA GLY A 111 -16.92 -8.92 -5.72
C GLY A 111 -17.02 -7.47 -5.25
N SER A 112 -17.60 -6.60 -6.09
CA SER A 112 -17.76 -5.18 -5.74
C SER A 112 -18.52 -5.00 -4.43
N GLY A 113 -18.06 -4.08 -3.59
CA GLY A 113 -18.79 -3.73 -2.36
C GLY A 113 -20.25 -3.33 -2.67
N ILE A 114 -20.42 -2.43 -3.66
CA ILE A 114 -21.74 -2.06 -4.20
C ILE A 114 -21.72 -2.25 -5.72
N TYR A 115 -22.73 -2.96 -6.23
CA TYR A 115 -22.88 -3.23 -7.64
C TYR A 115 -24.28 -2.82 -8.15
N THR A 116 -24.35 -1.88 -9.10
CA THR A 116 -25.62 -1.55 -9.78
C THR A 116 -25.72 -2.35 -11.07
N LYS A 117 -26.73 -3.23 -11.15
CA LYS A 117 -26.89 -4.16 -12.28
C LYS A 117 -27.61 -3.57 -13.48
N GLN A 118 -28.29 -2.44 -13.33
CA GLN A 118 -29.11 -1.83 -14.38
C GLN A 118 -28.98 -0.30 -14.36
N ALA A 119 -29.04 0.30 -15.53
CA ALA A 119 -29.05 1.76 -15.69
C ALA A 119 -30.19 2.49 -14.93
N ALA A 120 -31.26 1.76 -14.61
CA ALA A 120 -32.40 2.28 -13.86
C ALA A 120 -32.16 2.36 -12.34
N CYS A 121 -31.00 1.94 -11.82
CA CYS A 121 -30.64 2.12 -10.42
C CYS A 121 -30.49 3.62 -10.09
N ASP A 122 -31.09 4.06 -8.99
CA ASP A 122 -30.94 5.41 -8.45
C ASP A 122 -30.66 5.30 -6.95
N LEU A 123 -29.42 5.59 -6.54
CA LEU A 123 -28.91 5.35 -5.20
C LEU A 123 -28.25 6.61 -4.62
N THR A 124 -28.57 6.92 -3.38
CA THR A 124 -27.89 7.94 -2.59
C THR A 124 -27.25 7.29 -1.37
N ILE A 125 -25.97 7.52 -1.15
CA ILE A 125 -25.18 7.04 -0.02
C ILE A 125 -24.67 8.26 0.74
N GLY A 126 -25.27 8.55 1.89
CA GLY A 126 -24.89 9.68 2.74
C GLY A 126 -23.69 9.39 3.63
N SER A 127 -23.58 8.17 4.14
CA SER A 127 -22.46 7.67 4.93
C SER A 127 -22.28 6.19 4.69
N ALA A 128 -21.07 5.73 4.50
CA ALA A 128 -20.67 4.31 4.47
C ALA A 128 -19.16 4.19 4.52
N THR A 129 -18.66 3.08 5.07
CA THR A 129 -17.29 2.62 4.94
C THR A 129 -17.26 1.45 3.95
N ILE A 130 -16.59 1.62 2.81
CA ILE A 130 -16.54 0.65 1.70
C ILE A 130 -15.08 0.33 1.44
N ILE A 131 -14.58 -0.75 2.01
CA ILE A 131 -13.16 -1.09 2.02
C ILE A 131 -12.90 -2.57 1.76
N ASN A 132 -11.70 -2.89 1.23
CA ASN A 132 -11.24 -4.27 1.05
C ASN A 132 -12.19 -5.16 0.23
N ASN A 133 -12.92 -4.61 -0.72
CA ASN A 133 -13.80 -5.39 -1.59
C ASN A 133 -13.14 -5.69 -2.93
N GLY A 134 -13.62 -6.70 -3.64
CA GLY A 134 -13.31 -6.96 -5.04
C GLY A 134 -12.24 -8.00 -5.31
N THR A 135 -11.49 -8.47 -4.32
CA THR A 135 -10.39 -9.43 -4.50
C THR A 135 -10.74 -10.85 -4.06
N GLY A 136 -11.92 -11.31 -4.37
CA GLY A 136 -12.24 -12.68 -4.06
C GLY A 136 -11.19 -13.65 -4.66
N ILE A 137 -10.49 -14.38 -3.81
CA ILE A 137 -9.63 -15.50 -4.19
C ILE A 137 -10.24 -16.76 -3.59
N GLN A 138 -10.68 -17.68 -4.44
CA GLN A 138 -11.13 -18.98 -4.01
C GLN A 138 -10.45 -20.07 -4.82
N ASN A 139 -9.81 -21.04 -4.15
CA ASN A 139 -9.11 -22.14 -4.78
C ASN A 139 -8.15 -21.67 -5.90
N GLU A 140 -7.32 -20.66 -5.61
CA GLU A 140 -6.36 -20.07 -6.55
C GLU A 140 -6.99 -19.37 -7.78
N LYS A 141 -8.30 -19.29 -7.85
CA LYS A 141 -8.99 -18.56 -8.91
C LYS A 141 -9.45 -17.21 -8.43
N LYS A 142 -9.12 -16.19 -9.20
CA LYS A 142 -9.64 -14.83 -8.99
C LYS A 142 -11.12 -14.81 -9.36
N ILE A 143 -11.98 -14.55 -8.38
CA ILE A 143 -13.43 -14.38 -8.53
C ILE A 143 -13.86 -12.95 -8.26
N GLY A 144 -12.89 -12.03 -8.16
CA GLY A 144 -13.09 -10.66 -7.79
C GLY A 144 -13.80 -9.81 -8.83
N ALA A 145 -13.94 -8.55 -8.54
CA ALA A 145 -14.47 -7.56 -9.48
C ALA A 145 -13.53 -7.40 -10.69
N GLU A 146 -14.09 -7.32 -11.90
CA GLU A 146 -13.34 -6.93 -13.09
C GLU A 146 -13.06 -5.43 -13.08
N TYR A 147 -14.05 -4.63 -12.66
CA TYR A 147 -14.01 -3.18 -12.46
C TYR A 147 -14.81 -2.81 -11.22
N GLY A 148 -14.45 -1.69 -10.57
CA GLY A 148 -15.19 -1.14 -9.45
C GLY A 148 -15.24 -2.07 -8.24
N GLY A 149 -14.06 -2.40 -7.67
CA GLY A 149 -13.98 -3.24 -6.47
C GLY A 149 -14.79 -2.67 -5.31
N GLY A 150 -14.69 -1.36 -5.05
CA GLY A 150 -15.55 -0.70 -4.09
C GLY A 150 -16.97 -0.50 -4.63
N ILE A 151 -17.07 0.20 -5.77
CA ILE A 151 -18.36 0.57 -6.38
C ILE A 151 -18.32 0.33 -7.89
N TYR A 152 -19.25 -0.48 -8.39
CA TYR A 152 -19.56 -0.60 -9.81
C TYR A 152 -20.89 0.08 -10.11
N ASN A 153 -20.86 1.24 -10.81
CA ASN A 153 -22.04 2.02 -11.13
C ASN A 153 -22.32 2.08 -12.64
N ILE A 154 -23.51 1.64 -13.04
CA ILE A 154 -24.05 1.86 -14.40
C ILE A 154 -25.37 2.62 -14.37
N GLY A 155 -25.78 3.12 -13.21
CA GLY A 155 -27.01 3.90 -12.97
C GLY A 155 -26.73 5.34 -12.57
N THR A 156 -27.55 5.86 -11.68
CA THR A 156 -27.34 7.15 -11.03
C THR A 156 -26.97 6.92 -9.58
N MET A 157 -25.82 7.43 -9.17
CA MET A 157 -25.33 7.34 -7.80
C MET A 157 -24.94 8.72 -7.27
N ARG A 158 -25.22 8.93 -5.98
CA ARG A 158 -24.84 10.13 -5.23
C ARG A 158 -24.10 9.70 -3.99
N LEU A 159 -22.86 10.12 -3.86
CA LEU A 159 -22.00 9.83 -2.71
C LEU A 159 -21.85 11.07 -1.86
N GLY A 160 -22.17 10.95 -0.57
CA GLY A 160 -21.94 12.01 0.41
C GLY A 160 -20.46 12.12 0.81
N SER A 161 -20.08 13.26 1.37
CA SER A 161 -18.71 13.50 1.88
C SER A 161 -18.36 12.70 3.14
N SER A 162 -19.29 11.94 3.68
CA SER A 162 -19.06 11.01 4.80
C SER A 162 -18.94 9.55 4.32
N VAL A 163 -18.73 9.32 3.04
CA VAL A 163 -18.39 8.00 2.50
C VAL A 163 -16.88 7.84 2.53
N ILE A 164 -16.42 6.82 3.23
CA ILE A 164 -15.01 6.38 3.29
C ILE A 164 -14.87 5.24 2.31
N LEU A 165 -13.94 5.37 1.35
CA LEU A 165 -13.81 4.41 0.27
C LEU A 165 -12.36 4.31 -0.16
N TYR A 166 -11.72 3.18 0.16
CA TYR A 166 -10.33 2.91 -0.18
C TYR A 166 -10.03 1.41 -0.12
N ASN A 167 -8.84 1.04 -0.57
CA ASN A 167 -8.31 -0.33 -0.48
C ASN A 167 -9.23 -1.39 -1.08
N ASN A 168 -10.06 -1.01 -2.06
CA ASN A 168 -10.81 -1.96 -2.87
C ASN A 168 -10.01 -2.32 -4.11
N HIS A 169 -10.32 -3.45 -4.75
CA HIS A 169 -9.55 -3.92 -5.88
C HIS A 169 -10.41 -4.45 -7.02
N ALA A 170 -9.90 -4.28 -8.24
CA ALA A 170 -10.51 -4.82 -9.44
C ALA A 170 -9.45 -5.33 -10.40
N GLY A 171 -9.76 -6.38 -11.14
CA GLY A 171 -8.81 -7.04 -12.01
C GLY A 171 -8.30 -6.18 -13.17
N ASN A 172 -9.17 -5.34 -13.75
CA ASN A 172 -8.85 -4.59 -14.96
C ASN A 172 -8.68 -3.08 -14.74
N GLY A 173 -9.30 -2.53 -13.70
CA GLY A 173 -9.21 -1.10 -13.41
C GLY A 173 -10.31 -0.62 -12.48
N ALA A 174 -10.25 0.65 -12.09
CA ALA A 174 -11.22 1.25 -11.17
C ALA A 174 -11.30 0.48 -9.85
N ASP A 175 -10.18 0.32 -9.18
CA ASP A 175 -10.14 -0.40 -7.91
C ASP A 175 -11.25 0.05 -6.97
N ASP A 176 -11.44 1.36 -6.82
CA ASP A 176 -12.46 1.87 -5.91
C ASP A 176 -13.77 2.21 -6.60
N ILE A 177 -13.75 3.00 -7.68
CA ILE A 177 -15.00 3.37 -8.37
C ILE A 177 -14.91 3.18 -9.87
N TYR A 178 -15.82 2.39 -10.41
CA TYR A 178 -16.17 2.36 -11.82
C TYR A 178 -17.52 3.05 -12.04
N ASN A 179 -17.55 4.09 -12.88
CA ASN A 179 -18.77 4.70 -13.39
C ASN A 179 -18.84 4.48 -14.90
N GLY A 180 -19.87 3.78 -15.34
CA GLY A 180 -20.01 3.40 -16.74
C GLY A 180 -20.28 4.59 -17.66
N GLU A 181 -20.13 4.38 -18.99
CA GLU A 181 -20.23 5.42 -20.00
C GLU A 181 -21.53 6.24 -19.93
N ASN A 182 -22.67 5.60 -19.65
CA ASN A 182 -23.98 6.25 -19.58
C ASN A 182 -24.44 6.47 -18.14
N ALA A 183 -23.58 6.21 -17.15
CA ALA A 183 -23.90 6.35 -15.73
C ALA A 183 -23.66 7.79 -15.26
N THR A 184 -24.31 8.14 -14.17
CA THR A 184 -24.11 9.43 -13.48
C THR A 184 -23.62 9.20 -12.06
N LEU A 185 -22.47 9.77 -11.74
CA LEU A 185 -21.94 9.83 -10.39
C LEU A 185 -21.93 11.28 -9.91
N LYS A 186 -22.51 11.53 -8.75
CA LYS A 186 -22.51 12.84 -8.09
C LYS A 186 -21.80 12.73 -6.76
N PHE A 187 -20.82 13.59 -6.59
CA PHE A 187 -20.15 13.76 -5.32
C PHE A 187 -20.91 14.77 -4.46
N GLY A 188 -20.91 14.56 -3.14
CA GLY A 188 -21.70 15.35 -2.19
C GLY A 188 -21.23 16.78 -2.03
N ASP A 189 -20.95 17.23 -0.83
CA ASP A 189 -20.60 18.63 -0.57
C ASP A 189 -19.37 19.05 -1.36
N THR A 190 -19.58 19.82 -2.43
CA THR A 190 -18.55 20.31 -3.33
C THR A 190 -17.84 21.55 -2.82
N SER A 191 -18.22 22.09 -1.66
CA SER A 191 -17.57 23.25 -1.04
C SER A 191 -16.29 22.89 -0.29
N LYS A 192 -16.02 21.61 -0.12
CA LYS A 192 -14.86 21.07 0.58
C LYS A 192 -14.12 20.09 -0.28
N GLU A 193 -12.84 19.99 -0.04
CA GLU A 193 -12.05 18.87 -0.53
C GLU A 193 -12.63 17.57 0.02
N TRP A 194 -12.75 16.58 -0.84
CA TRP A 194 -13.22 15.29 -0.41
C TRP A 194 -12.08 14.53 0.25
N ILE A 195 -12.21 14.27 1.53
CA ILE A 195 -11.26 13.48 2.29
C ILE A 195 -11.61 12.00 2.11
N LEU A 196 -10.63 11.22 1.67
CA LEU A 196 -10.82 9.81 1.32
C LEU A 196 -10.75 8.88 2.51
N ASP A 197 -10.02 9.25 3.55
CA ASP A 197 -9.93 8.49 4.77
C ASP A 197 -9.98 9.38 6.02
N ASP A 198 -9.95 8.74 7.17
CA ASP A 198 -9.96 9.38 8.48
C ASP A 198 -8.55 9.66 9.04
N CYS A 199 -7.54 9.74 8.17
CA CYS A 199 -6.14 9.98 8.50
C CYS A 199 -5.39 8.77 9.07
N ASN A 200 -5.90 7.56 8.93
CA ASN A 200 -5.26 6.35 9.45
C ASN A 200 -4.60 5.46 8.38
N HIS A 201 -4.67 5.84 7.09
CA HIS A 201 -4.19 5.04 5.98
C HIS A 201 -3.22 5.83 5.10
N ALA A 202 -2.36 5.11 4.40
CA ALA A 202 -1.41 5.67 3.45
C ALA A 202 -2.10 6.02 2.12
N ILE A 203 -3.14 6.86 2.16
CA ILE A 203 -3.82 7.41 0.99
C ILE A 203 -3.96 8.92 1.14
N ASP A 204 -3.82 9.64 0.05
CA ASP A 204 -3.86 11.10 0.02
C ASP A 204 -4.74 11.68 -1.09
N GLY A 205 -5.26 10.85 -1.98
CA GLY A 205 -6.07 11.34 -3.08
C GLY A 205 -6.70 10.26 -3.95
N TRP A 206 -7.32 10.73 -5.02
CA TRP A 206 -7.88 9.93 -6.08
C TRP A 206 -6.97 9.90 -7.29
N TYR A 207 -6.82 8.74 -7.89
CA TYR A 207 -5.95 8.53 -9.03
C TYR A 207 -6.69 7.87 -10.19
N ASP A 208 -6.26 8.17 -11.42
CA ASP A 208 -6.75 7.48 -12.62
C ASP A 208 -6.37 6.01 -12.55
N ASP A 209 -7.37 5.16 -12.62
CA ASP A 209 -7.19 3.71 -12.62
C ASP A 209 -7.83 3.06 -13.85
N THR A 210 -7.71 3.75 -15.00
CA THR A 210 -8.13 3.23 -16.31
C THR A 210 -7.20 2.11 -16.75
N GLU A 211 -7.74 1.07 -17.37
CA GLU A 211 -6.94 -0.01 -17.94
C GLU A 211 -5.89 0.54 -18.90
N GLY A 212 -4.62 0.21 -18.67
CA GLY A 212 -3.47 0.72 -19.45
C GLY A 212 -2.84 2.00 -18.92
N SER A 213 -3.53 2.76 -18.04
CA SER A 213 -3.03 3.94 -17.36
C SER A 213 -3.12 3.80 -15.83
N ARG A 214 -3.26 2.57 -15.36
CA ARG A 214 -3.39 2.30 -13.92
C ARG A 214 -2.18 2.86 -13.19
N TRP A 215 -2.46 3.59 -12.14
CA TRP A 215 -1.43 3.98 -11.20
C TRP A 215 -0.71 2.72 -10.68
N ASN A 216 0.58 2.75 -10.78
CA ASN A 216 1.46 1.73 -10.23
C ASN A 216 2.59 2.43 -9.45
N ALA A 217 3.29 1.67 -8.68
CA ALA A 217 4.31 2.17 -7.79
C ALA A 217 5.56 2.76 -8.48
N ASP A 218 5.68 2.64 -9.80
CA ASP A 218 6.92 2.93 -10.53
C ASP A 218 7.07 4.37 -11.03
N GLY A 219 6.17 5.29 -10.68
CA GLY A 219 6.35 6.70 -10.98
C GLY A 219 5.21 7.37 -11.76
N GLY A 220 5.30 8.66 -11.97
CA GLY A 220 4.34 9.44 -12.76
C GLY A 220 3.02 9.78 -12.02
N GLU A 221 3.00 9.67 -10.72
CA GLU A 221 1.80 9.72 -9.88
C GLU A 221 1.09 11.06 -9.97
N SER A 222 1.81 12.16 -10.05
CA SER A 222 1.23 13.49 -10.18
C SER A 222 0.40 13.65 -11.46
N GLU A 223 0.72 12.87 -12.50
CA GLU A 223 -0.02 12.87 -13.76
C GLU A 223 -1.36 12.11 -13.64
N HIS A 224 -1.45 11.19 -12.68
CA HIS A 224 -2.63 10.35 -12.46
C HIS A 224 -3.56 10.90 -11.37
N HIS A 225 -3.13 11.92 -10.62
CA HIS A 225 -3.93 12.49 -9.54
C HIS A 225 -5.17 13.21 -10.08
N ILE A 226 -6.33 12.85 -9.53
CA ILE A 226 -7.63 13.42 -9.91
C ILE A 226 -8.16 14.25 -8.75
N VAL A 227 -8.28 15.55 -8.95
CA VAL A 227 -8.91 16.44 -7.97
C VAL A 227 -10.43 16.35 -8.10
N LEU A 228 -11.09 15.87 -7.07
CA LEU A 228 -12.55 15.77 -7.00
C LEU A 228 -13.22 16.98 -6.32
N VAL A 229 -12.45 17.96 -5.91
CA VAL A 229 -12.95 19.22 -5.31
C VAL A 229 -13.91 19.89 -6.29
N ASN A 230 -15.09 20.24 -5.82
CA ASN A 230 -16.13 20.89 -6.62
C ASN A 230 -16.50 20.15 -7.91
N SER A 231 -16.28 18.84 -7.93
CA SER A 231 -16.50 18.05 -9.14
C SER A 231 -17.98 17.95 -9.53
N GLY A 232 -18.90 18.14 -8.57
CA GLY A 232 -20.32 18.08 -8.84
C GLY A 232 -20.77 16.73 -9.40
N SER A 233 -21.41 16.74 -10.58
CA SER A 233 -21.80 15.53 -11.29
C SER A 233 -20.75 15.13 -12.32
N LYS A 234 -20.44 13.86 -12.37
CA LYS A 234 -19.71 13.22 -13.47
C LYS A 234 -20.67 12.32 -14.23
N THR A 235 -20.86 12.59 -15.50
CA THR A 235 -21.60 11.70 -16.42
C THR A 235 -20.60 11.12 -17.39
N GLY A 236 -20.66 9.82 -17.61
CA GLY A 236 -19.73 9.11 -18.46
C GLY A 236 -18.66 8.34 -17.69
N MET A 237 -17.76 7.75 -18.42
CA MET A 237 -16.73 6.88 -17.91
C MET A 237 -15.86 7.56 -16.85
N LEU A 238 -15.73 6.91 -15.69
CA LEU A 238 -14.78 7.28 -14.66
C LEU A 238 -14.25 6.00 -14.02
N GLN A 239 -12.94 5.88 -13.94
CA GLN A 239 -12.26 4.74 -13.34
C GLN A 239 -11.18 5.28 -12.40
N ILE A 240 -11.39 5.11 -11.10
CA ILE A 240 -10.51 5.72 -10.11
C ILE A 240 -10.22 4.79 -8.94
N LYS A 241 -9.10 5.04 -8.30
CA LYS A 241 -8.72 4.46 -7.02
C LYS A 241 -8.30 5.54 -6.02
N ALA A 242 -8.54 5.27 -4.76
CA ALA A 242 -7.91 5.97 -3.65
C ALA A 242 -6.53 5.36 -3.41
N ALA A 243 -5.51 6.16 -3.40
CA ALA A 243 -4.15 5.70 -3.19
C ALA A 243 -3.29 6.79 -2.55
N HIS A 244 -2.17 6.39 -1.98
CA HIS A 244 -1.11 7.31 -1.63
C HIS A 244 -0.31 7.63 -2.91
N GLY A 245 -0.30 8.89 -3.30
CA GLY A 245 0.51 9.35 -4.41
C GLY A 245 1.95 9.58 -3.98
N LEU A 246 2.84 9.45 -4.94
CA LEU A 246 4.21 9.88 -4.77
C LEU A 246 4.29 11.35 -5.15
N ASP A 247 4.28 12.25 -4.20
CA ASP A 247 4.66 13.62 -4.49
C ASP A 247 6.17 13.67 -4.79
N ALA A 248 6.58 14.50 -5.75
CA ALA A 248 7.99 14.65 -6.10
C ALA A 248 8.85 15.06 -4.88
N ASP A 249 8.22 15.71 -3.91
CA ASP A 249 8.85 16.15 -2.67
C ASP A 249 8.62 15.19 -1.49
N ASP A 250 7.79 14.15 -1.66
CA ASP A 250 7.50 13.16 -0.62
C ASP A 250 8.57 12.07 -0.62
N LYS A 251 9.59 12.28 0.18
CA LYS A 251 10.70 11.32 0.35
C LYS A 251 10.25 10.00 1.00
N GLU A 252 9.15 10.01 1.73
CA GLU A 252 8.63 8.80 2.40
C GLU A 252 7.95 7.83 1.43
N SER A 253 7.56 8.30 0.27
CA SER A 253 6.84 7.49 -0.71
C SER A 253 7.73 6.85 -1.78
N ARG A 254 8.96 7.38 -1.99
CA ARG A 254 9.95 6.78 -2.89
C ARG A 254 11.00 6.04 -2.07
N PRO A 255 11.32 4.80 -2.45
CA PRO A 255 12.45 4.16 -1.81
C PRO A 255 13.71 4.97 -2.11
N ASP A 256 14.29 5.54 -1.09
CA ASP A 256 15.63 6.12 -1.08
C ASP A 256 16.58 5.14 -0.40
N ILE A 257 17.84 5.45 -0.36
CA ILE A 257 18.84 4.59 0.25
C ILE A 257 19.80 5.41 1.11
N ASP A 258 20.09 4.89 2.29
CA ASP A 258 21.14 5.35 3.18
C ASP A 258 22.18 4.23 3.30
N LYS A 259 23.40 4.50 2.84
CA LYS A 259 24.50 3.54 2.83
C LYS A 259 25.54 3.90 3.88
N LYS A 260 25.91 2.92 4.70
CA LYS A 260 26.95 3.10 5.72
C LYS A 260 28.02 2.02 5.65
N ALA A 261 29.22 2.40 6.05
CA ALA A 261 30.35 1.52 6.25
C ALA A 261 30.77 1.57 7.74
N ASP A 262 30.70 0.43 8.43
CA ASP A 262 30.94 0.34 9.89
C ASP A 262 30.08 1.35 10.70
N GLY A 263 28.87 1.66 10.19
CA GLY A 263 27.93 2.61 10.78
C GLY A 263 28.23 4.09 10.52
N GLU A 264 29.15 4.41 9.62
CA GLU A 264 29.56 5.77 9.27
C GLU A 264 29.31 6.04 7.78
N ASP A 265 29.15 7.31 7.43
CA ASP A 265 28.90 7.78 6.06
C ASP A 265 30.19 7.80 5.20
N GLU A 266 31.34 7.51 5.78
CA GLU A 266 32.65 7.48 5.13
C GLU A 266 33.44 6.25 5.59
N ILE A 267 34.22 5.66 4.68
CA ILE A 267 35.16 4.62 5.02
C ILE A 267 36.40 5.27 5.66
N LYS A 268 36.60 5.04 6.95
CA LYS A 268 37.85 5.43 7.64
C LYS A 268 38.98 4.64 7.04
N GLY A 269 40.19 5.22 7.02
CA GLY A 269 41.35 4.61 6.41
C GLY A 269 41.50 3.11 6.76
N VAL A 270 41.50 2.27 5.75
CA VAL A 270 41.50 0.81 5.83
C VAL A 270 42.78 0.21 5.27
N LYS A 271 43.10 -1.02 5.62
CA LYS A 271 44.30 -1.74 5.18
C LYS A 271 43.89 -2.90 4.28
N PRO A 272 44.79 -3.38 3.41
CA PRO A 272 44.63 -4.65 2.74
C PRO A 272 44.29 -5.77 3.73
N GLY A 273 43.26 -6.55 3.46
CA GLY A 273 42.74 -7.61 4.33
C GLY A 273 41.77 -7.18 5.44
N ASP A 274 41.57 -5.89 5.64
CA ASP A 274 40.51 -5.42 6.58
C ASP A 274 39.12 -5.78 6.05
N ASN A 275 38.23 -6.13 6.96
CA ASN A 275 36.77 -6.29 6.65
C ASN A 275 36.03 -5.01 6.99
N ILE A 276 35.10 -4.66 6.13
CA ILE A 276 34.17 -3.52 6.29
C ILE A 276 32.76 -4.07 6.28
N SER A 277 31.96 -3.73 7.29
CA SER A 277 30.54 -4.08 7.34
C SER A 277 29.72 -2.96 6.71
N PHE A 278 28.96 -3.27 5.67
CA PHE A 278 28.09 -2.35 4.98
C PHE A 278 26.63 -2.56 5.36
N THR A 279 25.89 -1.47 5.45
CA THR A 279 24.44 -1.46 5.55
C THR A 279 23.84 -0.61 4.45
N LEU A 280 22.79 -1.12 3.81
CA LEU A 280 21.95 -0.44 2.85
C LEU A 280 20.58 -0.34 3.48
N GLU A 281 20.20 0.82 3.96
CA GLU A 281 18.89 1.06 4.58
C GLU A 281 17.98 1.76 3.59
N SER A 282 16.78 1.27 3.47
CA SER A 282 15.67 1.88 2.74
C SER A 282 14.39 1.65 3.52
N HIS A 283 13.26 2.12 3.00
CA HIS A 283 11.96 2.02 3.66
C HIS A 283 11.01 1.12 2.87
N LEU A 284 10.16 0.40 3.59
CA LEU A 284 9.07 -0.34 2.96
C LEU A 284 8.16 0.65 2.22
N PRO A 285 7.69 0.28 1.00
CA PRO A 285 6.85 1.19 0.20
C PRO A 285 5.45 1.29 0.80
N ALA A 286 5.20 2.30 1.63
CA ALA A 286 3.94 2.53 2.37
C ALA A 286 2.70 2.49 1.46
N ARG A 287 2.82 2.92 0.20
CA ARG A 287 1.75 2.86 -0.79
C ARG A 287 1.18 1.47 -1.02
N LEU A 288 1.97 0.40 -0.76
CA LEU A 288 1.48 -0.97 -0.87
C LEU A 288 0.42 -1.30 0.19
N ALA A 289 0.36 -0.57 1.29
CA ALA A 289 -0.72 -0.74 2.27
C ALA A 289 -2.12 -0.55 1.65
N GLY A 290 -2.22 0.30 0.60
CA GLY A 290 -3.45 0.45 -0.19
C GLY A 290 -3.86 -0.78 -1.00
N PHE A 291 -3.01 -1.81 -1.11
CA PHE A 291 -3.31 -3.08 -1.76
C PHE A 291 -3.51 -4.24 -0.78
N VAL A 292 -3.51 -3.98 0.51
CA VAL A 292 -3.76 -5.00 1.53
C VAL A 292 -5.26 -5.26 1.63
N VAL A 293 -5.64 -6.51 1.51
CA VAL A 293 -7.04 -6.96 1.64
C VAL A 293 -7.14 -8.01 2.72
N ARG A 294 -8.31 -8.07 3.35
CA ARG A 294 -8.63 -9.17 4.26
C ARG A 294 -9.32 -10.28 3.50
N SER A 295 -8.90 -11.50 3.75
CA SER A 295 -9.56 -12.69 3.24
C SER A 295 -10.74 -13.08 4.14
N ASP A 296 -11.54 -14.05 3.67
CA ASP A 296 -12.61 -14.72 4.42
C ASP A 296 -12.19 -15.28 5.79
N SER A 297 -10.89 -15.52 5.98
CA SER A 297 -10.28 -15.93 7.26
C SER A 297 -9.78 -14.77 8.11
N ASN A 298 -10.11 -13.54 7.78
CA ASN A 298 -9.55 -12.32 8.40
C ASN A 298 -8.02 -12.19 8.30
N ALA A 299 -7.37 -12.98 7.47
CA ALA A 299 -5.95 -12.81 7.18
C ALA A 299 -5.75 -11.61 6.23
N GLU A 300 -4.86 -10.73 6.59
CA GLU A 300 -4.43 -9.65 5.71
C GLU A 300 -3.57 -10.22 4.60
N ARG A 301 -3.79 -9.80 3.37
CA ARG A 301 -3.00 -10.21 2.21
C ARG A 301 -2.74 -9.05 1.30
N LEU A 302 -1.51 -8.93 0.86
CA LEU A 302 -1.10 -7.98 -0.15
C LEU A 302 -1.42 -8.58 -1.54
N TYR A 303 -2.31 -7.91 -2.25
CA TYR A 303 -2.71 -8.30 -3.58
C TYR A 303 -2.32 -7.21 -4.58
N ILE A 304 -1.35 -7.54 -5.43
CA ILE A 304 -0.95 -6.68 -6.55
C ILE A 304 -1.35 -7.39 -7.84
N PRO A 305 -2.15 -6.78 -8.73
CA PRO A 305 -2.48 -7.35 -10.02
C PRO A 305 -1.24 -7.78 -10.80
N GLU A 306 -1.30 -8.90 -11.55
CA GLU A 306 -0.13 -9.49 -12.24
C GLU A 306 0.63 -8.52 -13.15
N LYS A 307 -0.07 -7.57 -13.75
CA LYS A 307 0.52 -6.53 -14.60
C LYS A 307 1.28 -5.44 -13.82
N PHE A 308 1.16 -5.41 -12.51
CA PHE A 308 1.88 -4.51 -11.62
C PHE A 308 2.74 -5.36 -10.71
N SER A 309 4.03 -5.36 -10.93
CA SER A 309 4.98 -6.02 -10.04
C SER A 309 5.72 -4.96 -9.25
N GLU A 310 5.34 -4.77 -8.01
CA GLU A 310 6.18 -4.00 -7.10
C GLU A 310 7.43 -4.83 -6.81
N ARG A 311 8.56 -4.27 -7.15
CA ARG A 311 9.86 -4.86 -6.87
C ARG A 311 10.66 -3.90 -6.04
N MET A 312 11.28 -4.41 -5.01
CA MET A 312 12.29 -3.70 -4.27
C MET A 312 13.62 -4.37 -4.53
N ILE A 313 14.49 -3.69 -5.27
CA ILE A 313 15.77 -4.22 -5.71
C ILE A 313 16.86 -3.30 -5.20
N PHE A 314 17.66 -3.81 -4.27
CA PHE A 314 18.88 -3.15 -3.84
C PHE A 314 19.98 -3.50 -4.81
N HIS A 315 20.69 -2.51 -5.29
CA HIS A 315 21.84 -2.63 -6.18
C HIS A 315 23.10 -2.18 -5.47
N ASP A 316 24.22 -2.83 -5.75
CA ASP A 316 25.49 -2.50 -5.16
C ASP A 316 26.62 -2.58 -6.20
N GLU A 317 27.49 -1.57 -6.22
CA GLU A 317 28.62 -1.46 -7.13
C GLU A 317 29.88 -1.10 -6.33
N MET A 318 30.72 -2.09 -6.07
CA MET A 318 31.98 -1.93 -5.36
C MET A 318 33.14 -1.63 -6.30
N SER A 319 34.06 -0.85 -5.82
CA SER A 319 35.36 -0.69 -6.49
C SER A 319 36.12 -2.02 -6.51
N LYS A 320 37.07 -2.15 -7.44
CA LYS A 320 37.93 -3.34 -7.60
C LYS A 320 38.75 -3.70 -6.37
N ASN A 321 38.89 -2.79 -5.42
CA ASN A 321 39.68 -2.95 -4.20
C ASN A 321 38.82 -3.50 -3.03
N LEU A 322 37.56 -3.86 -3.27
CA LEU A 322 36.65 -4.53 -2.34
C LEU A 322 36.24 -5.90 -2.88
N GLU A 323 36.17 -6.88 -2.01
CA GLU A 323 35.74 -8.24 -2.31
C GLU A 323 34.53 -8.61 -1.45
N PHE A 324 33.36 -8.75 -2.10
CA PHE A 324 32.08 -9.04 -1.45
C PHE A 324 32.05 -10.43 -0.84
N ASP A 325 31.69 -10.54 0.44
CA ASP A 325 31.39 -11.82 1.09
C ASP A 325 29.88 -12.09 1.09
N LYS A 326 29.44 -12.87 0.11
CA LYS A 326 28.02 -13.25 -0.01
C LYS A 326 27.49 -14.01 1.20
N ALA A 327 28.33 -14.72 1.95
CA ALA A 327 27.89 -15.55 3.08
C ALA A 327 27.45 -14.72 4.29
N THR A 328 27.86 -13.46 4.35
CA THR A 328 27.49 -12.53 5.44
C THR A 328 26.20 -11.75 5.17
N LEU A 329 25.68 -11.81 3.92
CA LEU A 329 24.51 -11.04 3.53
C LEU A 329 23.25 -11.45 4.31
N LYS A 330 22.58 -10.45 4.87
CA LYS A 330 21.31 -10.60 5.60
C LYS A 330 20.37 -9.48 5.18
N VAL A 331 19.08 -9.78 5.23
CA VAL A 331 18.01 -8.79 5.08
C VAL A 331 17.22 -8.76 6.39
N THR A 332 16.99 -7.56 6.92
CA THR A 332 16.13 -7.35 8.09
C THR A 332 15.03 -6.34 7.78
N VAL A 333 13.92 -6.44 8.47
CA VAL A 333 12.72 -5.63 8.29
C VAL A 333 12.26 -5.11 9.63
N GLY A 334 11.66 -3.93 9.62
CA GLY A 334 11.08 -3.32 10.81
C GLY A 334 12.09 -2.69 11.77
N ASN A 335 11.59 -1.88 12.67
CA ASN A 335 12.40 -1.21 13.70
C ASN A 335 12.99 -2.19 14.71
N ASP A 336 12.43 -3.39 14.82
CA ASP A 336 12.96 -4.46 15.68
C ASP A 336 14.09 -5.27 15.02
N GLY A 337 14.34 -5.06 13.73
CA GLY A 337 15.38 -5.73 12.96
C GLY A 337 15.11 -7.22 12.74
N SER A 338 13.87 -7.63 12.60
CA SER A 338 13.47 -9.02 12.32
C SER A 338 14.12 -9.53 11.02
N VAL A 339 14.75 -10.70 11.09
CA VAL A 339 15.46 -11.29 9.93
C VAL A 339 14.46 -11.85 8.94
N LEU A 340 14.56 -11.37 7.68
CA LEU A 340 13.80 -11.93 6.57
C LEU A 340 14.49 -13.23 6.08
N PRO A 341 13.79 -14.38 6.02
CA PRO A 341 14.37 -15.62 5.51
C PRO A 341 14.85 -15.53 4.06
N GLU A 342 15.88 -16.30 3.71
CA GLU A 342 16.50 -16.25 2.37
C GLU A 342 15.55 -16.61 1.23
N GLU A 343 14.45 -17.32 1.49
CA GLU A 343 13.44 -17.67 0.50
C GLU A 343 12.63 -16.45 -0.01
N TYR A 344 12.66 -15.32 0.75
CA TYR A 344 11.97 -14.09 0.37
C TYR A 344 12.86 -13.07 -0.34
N TYR A 345 14.12 -13.40 -0.60
CA TYR A 345 14.97 -12.55 -1.42
C TYR A 345 15.94 -13.35 -2.28
N LYS A 346 16.34 -12.75 -3.37
CA LYS A 346 17.29 -13.35 -4.32
C LYS A 346 18.51 -12.48 -4.49
N VAL A 347 19.69 -13.06 -4.26
CA VAL A 347 20.98 -12.39 -4.48
C VAL A 347 21.56 -12.85 -5.81
N GLU A 348 21.72 -11.92 -6.74
CA GLU A 348 22.39 -12.13 -8.04
C GLU A 348 23.67 -11.31 -8.08
N THR A 349 24.76 -11.89 -8.61
CA THR A 349 26.08 -11.24 -8.71
C THR A 349 26.50 -11.03 -10.16
N GLY A 350 27.31 -10.00 -10.42
CA GLY A 350 28.01 -9.81 -11.69
C GLY A 350 27.10 -9.40 -12.87
N LYS A 351 26.06 -8.61 -12.65
CA LYS A 351 25.23 -8.06 -13.72
C LYS A 351 25.69 -6.64 -14.10
N GLY A 352 26.27 -6.50 -15.27
CA GLY A 352 26.79 -5.21 -15.74
C GLY A 352 27.95 -4.75 -14.88
N ASN A 353 27.86 -3.55 -14.32
CA ASN A 353 28.86 -3.00 -13.40
C ASN A 353 28.54 -3.32 -11.93
N GLU A 354 27.40 -3.97 -11.66
CA GLU A 354 26.99 -4.27 -10.29
C GLU A 354 27.82 -5.43 -9.72
N THR A 355 28.25 -5.29 -8.49
CA THR A 355 28.84 -6.38 -7.71
C THR A 355 27.76 -7.40 -7.37
N PHE A 356 26.64 -6.93 -6.87
CA PHE A 356 25.45 -7.75 -6.65
C PHE A 356 24.17 -6.92 -6.68
N ARG A 357 23.04 -7.61 -6.71
CA ARG A 357 21.72 -7.06 -6.42
C ARG A 357 20.92 -8.01 -5.55
N VAL A 358 20.05 -7.45 -4.72
CA VAL A 358 19.12 -8.19 -3.85
C VAL A 358 17.69 -7.82 -4.24
N SER A 359 16.97 -8.76 -4.79
CA SER A 359 15.54 -8.58 -5.14
C SER A 359 14.66 -9.12 -4.04
N ILE A 360 13.86 -8.29 -3.42
CA ILE A 360 12.98 -8.66 -2.30
C ILE A 360 11.60 -9.06 -2.83
N ALA A 361 11.07 -10.18 -2.34
CA ALA A 361 9.73 -10.69 -2.65
C ALA A 361 8.71 -10.16 -1.62
N LEU A 362 8.47 -8.83 -1.65
CA LEU A 362 7.64 -8.13 -0.65
C LEU A 362 6.25 -8.78 -0.49
N ILE A 363 5.59 -9.13 -1.60
CA ILE A 363 4.24 -9.72 -1.57
C ILE A 363 4.24 -11.07 -0.84
N ALA A 364 5.22 -11.92 -1.12
CA ALA A 364 5.32 -13.22 -0.46
C ALA A 364 5.63 -13.05 1.03
N ALA A 365 6.62 -12.21 1.36
CA ALA A 365 7.00 -11.95 2.74
C ALA A 365 5.84 -11.38 3.57
N PHE A 366 5.05 -10.47 3.01
CA PHE A 366 3.84 -9.94 3.66
C PHE A 366 2.78 -11.03 3.87
N ASN A 367 2.48 -11.79 2.81
CA ASN A 367 1.42 -12.80 2.85
C ASN A 367 1.73 -13.96 3.81
N ASP A 368 3.01 -14.20 4.08
CA ASP A 368 3.48 -15.22 5.01
C ASP A 368 3.79 -14.66 6.42
N GLY A 369 3.54 -13.36 6.63
CA GLY A 369 3.60 -12.70 7.94
C GLY A 369 4.98 -12.26 8.39
N TYR A 370 5.96 -12.19 7.49
CA TYR A 370 7.30 -11.64 7.76
C TYR A 370 7.38 -10.11 7.60
N ILE A 371 6.36 -9.52 7.00
CA ILE A 371 6.12 -8.09 6.94
C ILE A 371 4.67 -7.88 7.37
N THR A 372 4.44 -7.02 8.34
CA THR A 372 3.10 -6.72 8.85
C THR A 372 2.49 -5.51 8.13
N TYR A 373 1.16 -5.35 8.27
CA TYR A 373 0.46 -4.18 7.74
C TYR A 373 0.98 -2.86 8.36
N ASP A 374 1.25 -2.87 9.66
CA ASP A 374 1.72 -1.68 10.37
C ASP A 374 3.14 -1.28 9.94
N GLU A 375 4.05 -2.24 9.75
CA GLU A 375 5.39 -1.97 9.22
C GLU A 375 5.32 -1.39 7.80
N LEU A 376 4.48 -1.98 6.93
CA LEU A 376 4.29 -1.51 5.58
C LEU A 376 3.68 -0.09 5.55
N LYS A 377 2.61 0.12 6.30
CA LYS A 377 1.91 1.41 6.40
C LYS A 377 2.79 2.53 6.95
N ASN A 378 3.63 2.23 7.93
CA ASN A 378 4.50 3.19 8.57
C ASN A 378 5.84 3.36 7.84
N ALA A 379 6.00 2.76 6.66
CA ALA A 379 7.25 2.79 5.90
C ALA A 379 8.46 2.39 6.77
N GLU A 380 8.33 1.32 7.56
CA GLU A 380 9.42 0.90 8.43
C GLU A 380 10.66 0.47 7.64
N PRO A 381 11.85 0.52 8.24
CA PRO A 381 13.09 0.25 7.53
C PRO A 381 13.17 -1.19 7.02
N ILE A 382 13.83 -1.36 5.89
CA ILE A 382 14.32 -2.62 5.36
C ILE A 382 15.80 -2.47 5.07
N ILE A 383 16.62 -3.34 5.64
CA ILE A 383 18.08 -3.19 5.65
C ILE A 383 18.74 -4.42 5.05
N VAL A 384 19.59 -4.20 4.08
CA VAL A 384 20.53 -5.23 3.57
C VAL A 384 21.90 -4.98 4.19
N SER A 385 22.40 -5.94 4.96
CA SER A 385 23.72 -5.88 5.58
C SER A 385 24.63 -6.98 5.03
N TYR A 386 25.91 -6.69 4.89
CA TYR A 386 26.92 -7.63 4.38
C TYR A 386 28.32 -7.11 4.69
N ASP A 387 29.31 -7.99 4.58
CA ASP A 387 30.72 -7.64 4.72
C ASP A 387 31.45 -7.67 3.37
N ALA A 388 32.49 -6.86 3.25
CA ALA A 388 33.44 -6.94 2.16
C ALA A 388 34.87 -6.77 2.68
N ALA A 389 35.78 -7.57 2.14
CA ALA A 389 37.20 -7.47 2.46
C ALA A 389 37.89 -6.45 1.56
N VAL A 390 38.83 -5.68 2.11
CA VAL A 390 39.76 -4.88 1.31
C VAL A 390 40.73 -5.82 0.64
N SER A 391 40.84 -5.76 -0.69
CA SER A 391 41.67 -6.66 -1.45
C SER A 391 43.17 -6.59 -1.03
N ASP A 392 43.81 -7.73 -0.89
CA ASP A 392 45.26 -7.83 -0.61
C ASP A 392 46.14 -7.16 -1.69
N LYS A 393 45.57 -6.83 -2.84
CA LYS A 393 46.21 -6.12 -3.94
C LYS A 393 46.09 -4.61 -3.86
N ALA A 394 45.30 -4.09 -2.96
CA ALA A 394 45.17 -2.66 -2.74
C ALA A 394 46.48 -2.11 -2.16
N ILE A 395 46.87 -0.93 -2.58
CA ILE A 395 48.11 -0.27 -2.15
C ILE A 395 47.82 1.05 -1.46
N ASP A 396 48.77 1.54 -0.67
CA ASP A 396 48.67 2.83 0.01
C ASP A 396 48.33 3.97 -0.97
N GLY A 397 47.30 4.73 -0.66
CA GLY A 397 46.78 5.80 -1.51
C GLY A 397 45.72 5.34 -2.52
N ASP A 398 45.44 4.05 -2.65
CA ASP A 398 44.28 3.59 -3.39
C ASP A 398 43.01 4.05 -2.67
N LYS A 399 41.89 4.09 -3.42
CA LYS A 399 40.56 4.39 -2.91
C LYS A 399 39.73 3.11 -2.90
N VAL A 400 39.04 2.90 -1.81
CA VAL A 400 37.88 1.99 -1.75
C VAL A 400 36.64 2.82 -1.88
N GLU A 401 35.70 2.36 -2.69
CA GLU A 401 34.43 3.04 -2.95
C GLU A 401 33.36 1.99 -3.11
N ASN A 402 32.21 2.25 -2.52
CA ASN A 402 31.04 1.40 -2.67
C ASN A 402 29.80 2.25 -2.87
N ARG A 403 29.06 2.00 -3.95
CA ARG A 403 27.85 2.71 -4.36
C ARG A 403 26.67 1.78 -4.26
N ALA A 404 25.54 2.31 -3.79
CA ALA A 404 24.31 1.55 -3.78
C ALA A 404 23.12 2.43 -4.20
N TRP A 405 22.06 1.78 -4.65
CA TRP A 405 20.78 2.39 -4.93
C TRP A 405 19.67 1.35 -4.82
N VAL A 406 18.44 1.81 -4.63
CA VAL A 406 17.26 0.95 -4.63
C VAL A 406 16.37 1.29 -5.82
N ASN A 407 15.96 0.30 -6.59
CA ASN A 407 15.25 0.46 -7.87
C ASN A 407 15.99 1.46 -8.78
N ASP A 408 15.41 2.65 -9.01
CA ASP A 408 15.94 3.76 -9.81
C ASP A 408 16.23 5.02 -8.97
N SER A 409 16.41 4.85 -7.64
CA SER A 409 16.79 5.96 -6.75
C SER A 409 18.16 6.55 -7.10
N GLU A 410 18.46 7.71 -6.55
CA GLU A 410 19.82 8.25 -6.58
C GLU A 410 20.80 7.32 -5.86
N LYS A 411 22.03 7.30 -6.34
CA LYS A 411 23.09 6.46 -5.75
C LYS A 411 23.63 7.12 -4.50
N ASP A 412 23.70 6.37 -3.42
CA ASP A 412 24.46 6.73 -2.24
C ASP A 412 25.84 6.08 -2.26
N ILE A 413 26.85 6.80 -1.80
CA ILE A 413 28.26 6.43 -1.97
C ILE A 413 29.00 6.60 -0.65
N VAL A 414 29.65 5.52 -0.22
CA VAL A 414 30.64 5.59 0.84
C VAL A 414 32.05 5.30 0.28
N ASP A 415 33.03 6.09 0.67
CA ASP A 415 34.39 5.93 0.18
C ASP A 415 35.45 6.29 1.23
N GLY A 416 36.69 5.84 1.00
CA GLY A 416 37.79 6.18 1.86
C GLY A 416 39.16 5.70 1.32
N PRO A 417 40.26 6.13 1.91
CA PRO A 417 41.58 5.78 1.49
C PRO A 417 42.03 4.40 2.01
N VAL A 418 42.80 3.68 1.21
CA VAL A 418 43.60 2.57 1.68
C VAL A 418 44.89 3.13 2.31
N ILE A 419 45.16 2.72 3.53
CA ILE A 419 46.38 3.10 4.29
C ILE A 419 47.16 1.85 4.57
N ASP A 420 48.37 1.71 3.95
CA ASP A 420 49.27 0.62 4.27
C ASP A 420 50.36 1.12 5.24
N PRO A 421 50.29 0.72 6.53
CA PRO A 421 51.27 1.16 7.52
C PRO A 421 52.66 0.53 7.34
N ASP A 422 52.74 -0.53 6.52
CA ASP A 422 54.01 -1.26 6.33
C ASP A 422 54.78 -0.72 5.11
N VAL A 423 54.26 0.17 4.30
CA VAL A 423 55.01 0.87 3.27
C VAL A 423 55.96 1.84 3.96
N PRO A 424 57.28 1.64 3.89
CA PRO A 424 58.22 2.58 4.44
C PRO A 424 57.98 3.95 3.81
N SER A 425 57.64 4.95 4.62
CA SER A 425 57.53 6.33 4.14
C SER A 425 58.84 6.74 3.53
N THR A 426 58.92 6.76 2.19
CA THR A 426 60.07 7.24 1.45
C THR A 426 60.27 8.75 1.55
N GLY A 427 59.36 9.45 2.23
CA GLY A 427 59.47 10.85 2.64
C GLY A 427 59.87 10.92 4.09
N GLY A 428 60.97 11.53 4.40
CA GLY A 428 61.59 11.62 5.75
C GLY A 428 60.62 12.02 6.85
N ILE A 429 61.12 11.99 8.09
CA ILE A 429 60.41 12.21 9.40
C ILE A 429 59.28 13.24 9.41
N GLY A 430 59.19 14.11 8.37
CA GLY A 430 58.16 15.14 8.25
C GLY A 430 56.76 14.65 7.98
N THR A 431 56.53 13.58 7.21
CA THR A 431 55.19 13.19 6.78
C THR A 431 54.38 12.51 7.88
N LYS A 432 55.00 11.59 8.66
CA LYS A 432 54.32 10.97 9.80
C LYS A 432 53.96 11.97 10.92
N ALA A 433 54.83 12.96 11.13
CA ALA A 433 54.58 14.01 12.12
C ALA A 433 53.49 14.98 11.66
N PHE A 434 53.40 15.27 10.36
CA PHE A 434 52.37 16.14 9.82
C PHE A 434 51.00 15.44 9.74
N THR A 435 50.94 14.14 9.43
CA THR A 435 49.70 13.37 9.42
C THR A 435 49.16 13.20 10.85
N ALA A 436 50.04 12.81 11.80
CA ALA A 436 49.65 12.72 13.20
C ALA A 436 49.25 14.09 13.80
N ALA A 437 49.95 15.16 13.43
CA ALA A 437 49.58 16.53 13.85
C ALA A 437 48.31 17.02 13.19
N GLY A 438 48.03 16.64 11.93
CA GLY A 438 46.80 16.95 11.23
C GLY A 438 45.58 16.26 11.85
N ILE A 439 45.68 14.98 12.20
CA ILE A 439 44.64 14.22 12.87
C ILE A 439 44.43 14.77 14.29
N ALA A 440 45.47 15.11 15.03
CA ALA A 440 45.35 15.70 16.36
C ALA A 440 44.75 17.12 16.31
N LEU A 441 45.04 17.90 15.26
CA LEU A 441 44.41 19.21 15.05
C LEU A 441 42.92 19.12 14.66
N MET A 442 42.54 18.17 13.84
CA MET A 442 41.14 17.92 13.49
C MET A 442 40.35 17.40 14.71
N GLY A 443 40.92 16.49 15.49
CA GLY A 443 40.33 16.02 16.75
C GLY A 443 40.17 17.14 17.80
N ALA A 444 41.17 18.05 17.89
CA ALA A 444 41.11 19.20 18.77
C ALA A 444 40.10 20.28 18.30
N ALA A 445 39.96 20.48 16.98
CA ALA A 445 38.97 21.37 16.39
C ALA A 445 37.55 20.85 16.62
N ALA A 446 37.31 19.56 16.43
CA ALA A 446 36.02 18.91 16.71
C ALA A 446 35.67 18.99 18.21
N GLY A 447 36.65 18.73 19.08
CA GLY A 447 36.49 18.86 20.54
C GLY A 447 36.20 20.29 20.98
N ALA A 448 36.82 21.30 20.36
CA ALA A 448 36.58 22.70 20.66
C ALA A 448 35.19 23.17 20.21
N VAL A 449 34.70 22.69 19.08
CA VAL A 449 33.33 22.99 18.61
C VAL A 449 32.26 22.39 19.55
N ILE A 450 32.50 21.18 20.06
CA ILE A 450 31.58 20.53 21.01
C ILE A 450 31.56 21.27 22.36
N VAL A 451 32.70 21.76 22.85
CA VAL A 451 32.78 22.47 24.14
C VAL A 451 32.19 23.87 24.05
N THR A 452 32.40 24.58 22.94
CA THR A 452 31.80 25.91 22.74
C THR A 452 30.31 25.85 22.45
N GLY A 453 29.82 24.81 21.76
CA GLY A 453 28.38 24.58 21.52
C GLY A 453 27.60 24.30 22.80
N LYS A 454 28.19 23.60 23.77
CA LYS A 454 27.55 23.32 25.07
C LYS A 454 27.50 24.52 26.02
N LYS A 455 28.38 25.51 25.89
CA LYS A 455 28.32 26.73 26.70
C LYS A 455 27.26 27.73 26.27
N LYS A 456 26.86 27.75 24.99
CA LYS A 456 25.77 28.64 24.51
C LYS A 456 24.35 28.16 24.84
N LYS A 457 24.16 26.92 25.30
CA LYS A 457 22.84 26.38 25.68
C LYS A 457 22.52 26.52 27.19
N LYS A 458 23.38 27.16 28.00
CA LYS A 458 23.15 27.38 29.42
C LYS A 458 22.85 28.84 29.80
N GLU A 459 22.78 29.76 28.82
CA GLU A 459 22.49 31.18 29.04
C GLU A 459 21.33 31.70 28.21
N GLN A 460 20.29 30.87 28.02
CA GLN A 460 18.97 31.35 27.57
C GLN A 460 17.88 30.67 28.38
#